data_d424d0c5fddf1ac6a7e2f2d1d741c7ce
#
_entry.id   d424d0c5fddf1ac6a7e2f2d1d741c7ce
#
_cell.length_a   1.000
_cell.length_b   1.000
_cell.length_c   1.000
_cell.angle_alpha   90.00
_cell.angle_beta   90.00
_cell.angle_gamma   90.00
#
_symmetry.space_group_name_H-M   'P 1'
#
loop_
_entity.id
_entity.type
_entity.pdbx_description
1 polymer ?
#
loop_
_entity_poly.entity_id
_entity_poly.type
_entity_poly.pdbx_seq_one_letter_code
_entity_poly.pdbx_strand_id
1 'polypeptide(L)'
;DDSIAANIRFGKPDASQQEVEAAAKGAAAHDFIMALPGGYEAPVGAMGNRLSGGQRQRVSIARALLKDAPILLLDEATAALDSESERHVQDALSRLQAGRTTLVVAHRLATVREADLIVVMDNGRICETGTHDALLAKKGLYARLCQLQFFADDITHAAKQYR
;
A
#
# COMPACT_ATOMS: atom_id res chain seq x y z
N ASP A 1 -16.37 -9.50 -10.39
CA ASP A 1 -17.60 -8.70 -10.48
C ASP A 1 -18.59 -9.18 -9.42
N ASP A 2 -18.35 -8.75 -8.19
CA ASP A 2 -19.10 -9.21 -7.02
C ASP A 2 -19.28 -8.02 -6.05
N SER A 3 -20.03 -8.20 -4.93
CA SER A 3 -20.21 -7.15 -3.93
C SER A 3 -18.89 -6.81 -3.21
N ILE A 4 -18.84 -5.65 -2.57
CA ILE A 4 -17.69 -5.22 -1.74
C ILE A 4 -17.48 -6.24 -0.60
N ALA A 5 -18.56 -6.69 0.06
CA ALA A 5 -18.48 -7.69 1.12
C ALA A 5 -17.86 -8.99 0.62
N ALA A 6 -18.29 -9.51 -0.52
CA ALA A 6 -17.73 -10.73 -1.11
C ALA A 6 -16.25 -10.56 -1.46
N ASN A 7 -15.85 -9.38 -1.98
CA ASN A 7 -14.46 -9.06 -2.27
C ASN A 7 -13.58 -9.04 -1.01
N ILE A 8 -14.05 -8.49 0.10
CA ILE A 8 -13.32 -8.50 1.38
C ILE A 8 -13.26 -9.93 1.92
N ARG A 9 -14.41 -10.65 1.91
CA ARG A 9 -14.55 -12.02 2.40
C ARG A 9 -13.69 -13.03 1.63
N PHE A 10 -13.20 -12.68 0.43
CA PHE A 10 -12.23 -13.51 -0.30
C PHE A 10 -10.96 -13.82 0.50
N GLY A 11 -10.58 -12.96 1.46
CA GLY A 11 -9.46 -13.21 2.38
C GLY A 11 -9.72 -14.33 3.39
N LYS A 12 -11.00 -14.51 3.79
CA LYS A 12 -11.48 -15.51 4.74
C LYS A 12 -12.95 -15.82 4.40
N PRO A 13 -13.24 -16.85 3.60
CA PRO A 13 -14.61 -17.14 3.08
C PRO A 13 -15.68 -17.31 4.16
N ASP A 14 -15.32 -17.89 5.30
CA ASP A 14 -16.23 -18.16 6.42
C ASP A 14 -16.39 -16.98 7.38
N ALA A 15 -15.83 -15.79 7.05
CA ALA A 15 -15.91 -14.62 7.92
C ALA A 15 -17.36 -14.13 8.04
N SER A 16 -17.76 -13.83 9.28
CA SER A 16 -19.01 -13.17 9.59
C SER A 16 -19.07 -11.75 9.03
N GLN A 17 -20.26 -11.18 8.92
CA GLN A 17 -20.42 -9.79 8.50
C GLN A 17 -19.70 -8.82 9.46
N GLN A 18 -19.71 -9.10 10.75
CA GLN A 18 -19.01 -8.28 11.75
C GLN A 18 -17.49 -8.27 11.54
N GLU A 19 -16.88 -9.41 11.18
CA GLU A 19 -15.45 -9.50 10.86
C GLU A 19 -15.12 -8.71 9.59
N VAL A 20 -15.98 -8.80 8.57
CA VAL A 20 -15.83 -8.01 7.32
C VAL A 20 -15.87 -6.51 7.62
N GLU A 21 -16.83 -6.05 8.43
CA GLU A 21 -16.95 -4.65 8.82
C GLU A 21 -15.78 -4.17 9.69
N ALA A 22 -15.30 -5.00 10.60
CA ALA A 22 -14.12 -4.71 11.41
C ALA A 22 -12.86 -4.53 10.52
N ALA A 23 -12.66 -5.43 9.56
CA ALA A 23 -11.58 -5.33 8.58
C ALA A 23 -11.70 -4.06 7.70
N ALA A 24 -12.91 -3.72 7.26
CA ALA A 24 -13.18 -2.51 6.50
C ALA A 24 -12.90 -1.24 7.30
N LYS A 25 -13.28 -1.20 8.58
CA LYS A 25 -12.94 -0.09 9.50
C LYS A 25 -11.42 0.03 9.69
N GLY A 26 -10.72 -1.09 9.88
CA GLY A 26 -9.26 -1.12 9.95
C GLY A 26 -8.56 -0.57 8.71
N ALA A 27 -9.15 -0.79 7.54
CA ALA A 27 -8.68 -0.29 6.24
C ALA A 27 -9.18 1.12 5.90
N ALA A 28 -9.85 1.85 6.80
CA ALA A 28 -10.53 3.12 6.53
C ALA A 28 -11.49 3.04 5.31
N ALA A 29 -12.11 1.88 5.10
CA ALA A 29 -13.02 1.62 3.99
C ALA A 29 -14.50 1.75 4.37
N HIS A 30 -14.84 1.58 5.65
CA HIS A 30 -16.23 1.51 6.12
C HIS A 30 -17.08 2.70 5.70
N ASP A 31 -16.58 3.92 5.90
CA ASP A 31 -17.35 5.14 5.71
C ASP A 31 -17.72 5.34 4.23
N PHE A 32 -16.77 5.16 3.31
CA PHE A 32 -17.10 5.26 1.90
C PHE A 32 -18.02 4.12 1.44
N ILE A 33 -17.86 2.90 1.98
CA ILE A 33 -18.75 1.78 1.67
C ILE A 33 -20.18 2.12 2.07
N MET A 34 -20.39 2.65 3.28
CA MET A 34 -21.72 3.03 3.77
C MET A 34 -22.33 4.19 2.99
N ALA A 35 -21.54 5.04 2.35
CA ALA A 35 -21.99 6.13 1.50
C ALA A 35 -22.43 5.65 0.09
N LEU A 36 -22.09 4.43 -0.31
CA LEU A 36 -22.51 3.88 -1.59
C LEU A 36 -23.96 3.35 -1.54
N PRO A 37 -24.72 3.51 -2.64
CA PRO A 37 -26.00 2.81 -2.78
C PRO A 37 -25.81 1.29 -2.65
N GLY A 38 -26.45 0.68 -1.64
CA GLY A 38 -26.29 -0.74 -1.33
C GLY A 38 -25.18 -1.08 -0.33
N GLY A 39 -24.38 -0.11 0.10
CA GLY A 39 -23.35 -0.31 1.14
C GLY A 39 -22.41 -1.48 0.82
N TYR A 40 -22.29 -2.44 1.72
CA TYR A 40 -21.45 -3.64 1.54
C TYR A 40 -21.90 -4.55 0.40
N GLU A 41 -23.16 -4.49 0.00
CA GLU A 41 -23.69 -5.27 -1.15
C GLU A 41 -23.55 -4.50 -2.48
N ALA A 42 -22.97 -3.29 -2.46
CA ALA A 42 -22.71 -2.55 -3.69
C ALA A 42 -21.73 -3.33 -4.58
N PRO A 43 -22.03 -3.50 -5.89
CA PRO A 43 -21.17 -4.20 -6.82
C PRO A 43 -19.91 -3.37 -7.14
N VAL A 44 -18.75 -4.00 -7.11
CA VAL A 44 -17.48 -3.34 -7.45
C VAL A 44 -17.29 -3.10 -8.96
N GLY A 45 -18.05 -3.82 -9.78
CA GLY A 45 -17.96 -3.81 -11.25
C GLY A 45 -16.74 -4.59 -11.77
N ALA A 46 -16.71 -4.78 -13.08
CA ALA A 46 -15.62 -5.49 -13.73
C ALA A 46 -14.27 -4.85 -13.39
N MET A 47 -13.32 -5.62 -12.84
CA MET A 47 -12.02 -5.17 -12.37
C MET A 47 -12.08 -3.99 -11.35
N GLY A 48 -13.21 -3.83 -10.65
CA GLY A 48 -13.38 -2.77 -9.67
C GLY A 48 -13.59 -1.37 -10.26
N ASN A 49 -14.07 -1.26 -11.50
CA ASN A 49 -14.20 0.03 -12.23
C ASN A 49 -15.22 1.00 -11.63
N ARG A 50 -16.08 0.54 -10.69
CA ARG A 50 -17.04 1.39 -9.96
C ARG A 50 -16.43 2.06 -8.73
N LEU A 51 -15.21 1.72 -8.38
CA LEU A 51 -14.49 2.30 -7.25
C LEU A 51 -13.34 3.19 -7.74
N SER A 52 -13.02 4.25 -6.99
CA SER A 52 -11.80 5.02 -7.23
C SER A 52 -10.55 4.17 -6.94
N GLY A 53 -9.38 4.61 -7.38
CA GLY A 53 -8.10 3.93 -7.10
C GLY A 53 -7.88 3.71 -5.60
N GLY A 54 -8.07 4.75 -4.79
CA GLY A 54 -7.94 4.68 -3.34
C GLY A 54 -8.99 3.80 -2.67
N GLN A 55 -10.23 3.78 -3.17
CA GLN A 55 -11.27 2.89 -2.68
C GLN A 55 -10.95 1.42 -2.97
N ARG A 56 -10.52 1.10 -4.19
CA ARG A 56 -10.07 -0.27 -4.53
C ARG A 56 -8.95 -0.74 -3.62
N GLN A 57 -7.99 0.13 -3.36
CA GLN A 57 -6.84 -0.22 -2.53
C GLN A 57 -7.25 -0.47 -1.08
N ARG A 58 -8.12 0.37 -0.50
CA ARG A 58 -8.65 0.15 0.84
C ARG A 58 -9.46 -1.15 0.96
N VAL A 59 -10.22 -1.53 -0.07
CA VAL A 59 -10.88 -2.85 -0.12
C VAL A 59 -9.84 -3.98 -0.14
N SER A 60 -8.75 -3.85 -0.90
CA SER A 60 -7.66 -4.84 -0.91
C SER A 60 -6.94 -4.94 0.44
N ILE A 61 -6.72 -3.82 1.14
CA ILE A 61 -6.17 -3.80 2.49
C ILE A 61 -7.14 -4.46 3.49
N ALA A 62 -8.44 -4.20 3.39
CA ALA A 62 -9.47 -4.86 4.21
C ALA A 62 -9.44 -6.38 4.05
N ARG A 63 -9.30 -6.86 2.80
CA ARG A 63 -9.10 -8.29 2.50
C ARG A 63 -7.86 -8.87 3.19
N ALA A 64 -6.75 -8.15 3.15
CA ALA A 64 -5.50 -8.58 3.78
C ALA A 64 -5.59 -8.57 5.32
N LEU A 65 -6.25 -7.56 5.91
CA LEU A 65 -6.54 -7.50 7.34
C LEU A 65 -7.43 -8.68 7.79
N LEU A 66 -8.47 -8.99 7.02
CA LEU A 66 -9.38 -10.10 7.31
C LEU A 66 -8.67 -11.45 7.23
N LYS A 67 -7.74 -11.61 6.27
CA LYS A 67 -6.93 -12.83 6.12
C LYS A 67 -5.97 -13.05 7.29
N ASP A 68 -5.48 -11.98 7.88
CA ASP A 68 -4.56 -11.98 9.04
C ASP A 68 -3.31 -12.86 8.86
N ALA A 69 -2.71 -12.82 7.68
CA ALA A 69 -1.49 -13.58 7.38
C ALA A 69 -0.26 -13.00 8.11
N PRO A 70 0.67 -13.83 8.64
CA PRO A 70 1.85 -13.36 9.36
C PRO A 70 2.91 -12.73 8.45
N ILE A 71 2.86 -13.00 7.15
CA ILE A 71 3.78 -12.46 6.15
C ILE A 71 2.98 -11.67 5.13
N LEU A 72 3.41 -10.44 4.84
CA LEU A 72 2.84 -9.55 3.85
C LEU A 72 3.81 -9.34 2.68
N LEU A 73 3.25 -9.35 1.47
CA LEU A 73 3.94 -8.90 0.27
C LEU A 73 3.23 -7.65 -0.23
N LEU A 74 3.94 -6.53 -0.32
CA LEU A 74 3.43 -5.26 -0.81
C LEU A 74 4.19 -4.86 -2.07
N ASP A 75 3.44 -4.69 -3.16
CA ASP A 75 3.96 -4.21 -4.44
C ASP A 75 3.20 -2.94 -4.84
N GLU A 76 3.93 -1.84 -5.04
CA GLU A 76 3.41 -0.53 -5.45
C GLU A 76 2.14 -0.04 -4.70
N ALA A 77 2.10 -0.22 -3.39
CA ALA A 77 0.88 -0.01 -2.60
C ALA A 77 0.30 1.43 -2.61
N THR A 78 0.92 2.42 -3.27
CA THR A 78 0.45 3.84 -3.25
C THR A 78 0.58 4.57 -4.59
N ALA A 79 0.63 3.87 -5.73
CA ALA A 79 0.76 4.51 -7.04
C ALA A 79 -0.53 5.26 -7.43
N ALA A 80 -0.38 6.52 -7.91
CA ALA A 80 -1.42 7.31 -8.56
C ALA A 80 -2.70 7.61 -7.74
N LEU A 81 -2.57 7.92 -6.44
CA LEU A 81 -3.67 8.35 -5.58
C LEU A 81 -3.68 9.88 -5.42
N ASP A 82 -4.85 10.45 -5.19
CA ASP A 82 -4.98 11.82 -4.69
C ASP A 82 -4.49 11.92 -3.24
N SER A 83 -4.12 13.12 -2.79
CA SER A 83 -3.46 13.33 -1.49
C SER A 83 -4.30 12.88 -0.28
N GLU A 84 -5.63 12.99 -0.34
CA GLU A 84 -6.52 12.55 0.74
C GLU A 84 -6.61 11.02 0.78
N SER A 85 -6.83 10.41 -0.38
CA SER A 85 -6.85 8.95 -0.51
C SER A 85 -5.51 8.33 -0.13
N GLU A 86 -4.39 8.98 -0.48
CA GLU A 86 -3.03 8.52 -0.12
C GLU A 86 -2.86 8.45 1.39
N ARG A 87 -3.29 9.47 2.15
CA ARG A 87 -3.20 9.48 3.61
C ARG A 87 -4.00 8.32 4.23
N HIS A 88 -5.24 8.12 3.82
CA HIS A 88 -6.07 7.01 4.32
C HIS A 88 -5.48 5.64 4.01
N VAL A 89 -4.91 5.47 2.82
CA VAL A 89 -4.23 4.24 2.43
C VAL A 89 -2.96 4.01 3.25
N GLN A 90 -2.17 5.06 3.50
CA GLN A 90 -0.94 4.96 4.30
C GLN A 90 -1.24 4.56 5.75
N ASP A 91 -2.26 5.19 6.38
CA ASP A 91 -2.70 4.84 7.73
C ASP A 91 -3.18 3.38 7.81
N ALA A 92 -3.90 2.92 6.80
CA ALA A 92 -4.38 1.54 6.71
C ALA A 92 -3.23 0.53 6.50
N LEU A 93 -2.23 0.87 5.67
CA LEU A 93 -1.03 0.06 5.46
C LEU A 93 -0.19 -0.04 6.74
N SER A 94 -0.01 1.05 7.48
CA SER A 94 0.71 1.04 8.76
C SER A 94 0.05 0.09 9.77
N ARG A 95 -1.28 0.09 9.84
CA ARG A 95 -2.04 -0.87 10.68
C ARG A 95 -1.88 -2.31 10.20
N LEU A 96 -1.90 -2.51 8.87
CA LEU A 96 -1.74 -3.84 8.28
C LEU A 96 -0.33 -4.41 8.54
N GLN A 97 0.70 -3.59 8.55
CA GLN A 97 2.10 -4.01 8.77
C GLN A 97 2.41 -4.31 10.23
N ALA A 98 1.69 -3.69 11.16
CA ALA A 98 1.95 -3.81 12.60
C ALA A 98 2.00 -5.28 13.06
N GLY A 99 3.12 -5.69 13.65
CA GLY A 99 3.33 -7.04 14.18
C GLY A 99 3.54 -8.14 13.13
N ARG A 100 3.76 -7.79 11.86
CA ARG A 100 3.95 -8.75 10.76
C ARG A 100 5.30 -8.58 10.07
N THR A 101 5.80 -9.68 9.52
CA THR A 101 6.94 -9.61 8.60
C THR A 101 6.44 -9.09 7.25
N THR A 102 6.97 -7.94 6.82
CA THR A 102 6.55 -7.30 5.58
C THR A 102 7.69 -7.24 4.58
N LEU A 103 7.48 -7.77 3.39
CA LEU A 103 8.34 -7.58 2.23
C LEU A 103 7.70 -6.54 1.31
N VAL A 104 8.42 -5.44 1.05
CA VAL A 104 7.93 -4.34 0.22
C VAL A 104 8.80 -4.20 -1.02
N VAL A 105 8.19 -4.24 -2.19
CA VAL A 105 8.82 -3.74 -3.42
C VAL A 105 8.57 -2.22 -3.45
N ALA A 106 9.61 -1.46 -3.16
CA ALA A 106 9.49 -0.02 -2.94
C ALA A 106 9.93 0.78 -4.16
N HIS A 107 9.08 1.72 -4.57
CA HIS A 107 9.36 2.71 -5.60
C HIS A 107 9.50 4.13 -5.03
N ARG A 108 9.31 4.30 -3.72
CA ARG A 108 9.45 5.58 -3.01
C ARG A 108 10.51 5.47 -1.91
N LEU A 109 11.42 6.41 -1.89
CA LEU A 109 12.51 6.45 -0.91
C LEU A 109 12.00 6.51 0.54
N ALA A 110 10.89 7.21 0.80
CA ALA A 110 10.28 7.30 2.13
C ALA A 110 9.97 5.90 2.71
N THR A 111 9.41 5.01 1.90
CA THR A 111 9.11 3.62 2.30
C THR A 111 10.38 2.82 2.62
N VAL A 112 11.47 3.09 1.89
CA VAL A 112 12.72 2.35 2.05
C VAL A 112 13.49 2.77 3.31
N ARG A 113 13.42 4.05 3.68
CA ARG A 113 14.19 4.59 4.82
C ARG A 113 13.84 3.96 6.17
N GLU A 114 12.57 3.56 6.33
CA GLU A 114 12.05 2.99 7.58
C GLU A 114 12.19 1.48 7.65
N ALA A 115 12.74 0.82 6.62
CA ALA A 115 12.88 -0.62 6.58
C ALA A 115 14.01 -1.11 7.50
N ASP A 116 13.77 -2.17 8.25
CA ASP A 116 14.78 -2.83 9.10
C ASP A 116 15.92 -3.43 8.26
N LEU A 117 15.61 -3.89 7.05
CA LEU A 117 16.56 -4.45 6.11
C LEU A 117 16.19 -4.04 4.68
N ILE A 118 17.15 -3.45 3.98
CA ILE A 118 17.06 -3.12 2.56
C ILE A 118 17.86 -4.15 1.77
N VAL A 119 17.26 -4.68 0.73
CA VAL A 119 17.90 -5.59 -0.23
C VAL A 119 17.94 -4.89 -1.59
N VAL A 120 19.14 -4.58 -2.07
CA VAL A 120 19.34 -3.96 -3.39
C VAL A 120 19.64 -5.05 -4.41
N MET A 121 18.84 -5.06 -5.48
CA MET A 121 18.96 -6.05 -6.54
C MET A 121 19.36 -5.38 -7.86
N ASP A 122 20.24 -6.04 -8.61
CA ASP A 122 20.60 -5.67 -9.97
C ASP A 122 20.77 -6.92 -10.82
N ASN A 123 20.18 -6.93 -12.02
CA ASN A 123 20.21 -8.05 -12.96
C ASN A 123 19.86 -9.42 -12.31
N GLY A 124 18.84 -9.44 -11.43
CA GLY A 124 18.35 -10.63 -10.74
C GLY A 124 19.27 -11.13 -9.61
N ARG A 125 20.26 -10.35 -9.18
CA ARG A 125 21.18 -10.69 -8.09
C ARG A 125 21.13 -9.67 -6.98
N ILE A 126 21.32 -10.14 -5.75
CA ILE A 126 21.46 -9.26 -4.58
C ILE A 126 22.87 -8.65 -4.63
N CYS A 127 22.95 -7.32 -4.71
CA CYS A 127 24.21 -6.56 -4.76
C CYS A 127 24.60 -5.98 -3.42
N GLU A 128 23.62 -5.46 -2.67
CA GLU A 128 23.85 -4.84 -1.37
C GLU A 128 22.72 -5.21 -0.41
N THR A 129 23.07 -5.33 0.88
CA THR A 129 22.08 -5.47 1.97
C THR A 129 22.51 -4.63 3.16
N GLY A 130 21.54 -4.09 3.89
CA GLY A 130 21.79 -3.30 5.10
C GLY A 130 20.63 -2.36 5.43
N THR A 131 20.84 -1.51 6.43
CA THR A 131 19.95 -0.39 6.76
C THR A 131 20.20 0.79 5.83
N HIS A 132 19.29 1.76 5.82
CA HIS A 132 19.42 3.01 5.04
C HIS A 132 20.79 3.68 5.24
N ASP A 133 21.16 3.96 6.50
CA ASP A 133 22.39 4.66 6.83
C ASP A 133 23.64 3.87 6.48
N ALA A 134 23.63 2.56 6.74
CA ALA A 134 24.75 1.68 6.40
C ALA A 134 25.00 1.62 4.89
N LEU A 135 23.93 1.58 4.08
CA LEU A 135 24.03 1.54 2.62
C LEU A 135 24.44 2.89 2.03
N LEU A 136 23.99 4.01 2.60
CA LEU A 136 24.46 5.34 2.21
C LEU A 136 25.97 5.51 2.48
N ALA A 137 26.44 5.05 3.65
CA ALA A 137 27.85 5.11 4.01
C ALA A 137 28.76 4.30 3.05
N LYS A 138 28.25 3.22 2.47
CA LYS A 138 28.98 2.41 1.48
C LYS A 138 29.20 3.12 0.14
N LYS A 139 28.42 4.19 -0.15
CA LYS A 139 28.47 4.95 -1.42
C LYS A 139 28.32 4.05 -2.67
N GLY A 140 27.62 2.95 -2.54
CA GLY A 140 27.38 1.94 -3.59
C GLY A 140 26.19 2.25 -4.50
N LEU A 141 25.57 1.20 -5.04
CA LEU A 141 24.40 1.30 -5.93
C LEU A 141 23.22 1.97 -5.23
N TYR A 142 22.94 1.58 -3.98
CA TYR A 142 21.87 2.18 -3.17
C TYR A 142 22.01 3.71 -3.04
N ALA A 143 23.20 4.18 -2.67
CA ALA A 143 23.45 5.60 -2.50
C ALA A 143 23.22 6.40 -3.81
N ARG A 144 23.62 5.81 -4.95
CA ARG A 144 23.36 6.40 -6.28
C ARG A 144 21.86 6.46 -6.61
N LEU A 145 21.11 5.39 -6.31
CA LEU A 145 19.66 5.36 -6.51
C LEU A 145 18.94 6.42 -5.66
N CYS A 146 19.35 6.58 -4.38
CA CYS A 146 18.83 7.64 -3.53
C CYS A 146 19.09 9.04 -4.11
N GLN A 147 20.29 9.31 -4.61
CA GLN A 147 20.62 10.61 -5.23
C GLN A 147 19.72 10.88 -6.46
N LEU A 148 19.54 9.92 -7.33
CA LEU A 148 18.69 10.06 -8.52
C LEU A 148 17.22 10.35 -8.16
N GLN A 149 16.70 9.74 -7.09
CA GLN A 149 15.33 9.95 -6.64
C GLN A 149 15.14 11.33 -5.97
N PHE A 150 16.13 11.81 -5.21
CA PHE A 150 16.12 13.19 -4.70
C PHE A 150 16.06 14.23 -5.82
N PHE A 151 16.83 14.09 -6.89
CA PHE A 151 16.78 15.00 -8.04
C PHE A 151 15.43 14.95 -8.74
N ALA A 152 14.78 13.79 -8.85
CA ALA A 152 13.48 13.66 -9.48
C ALA A 152 12.36 14.33 -8.64
N ASP A 153 12.41 14.20 -7.31
CA ASP A 153 11.46 14.81 -6.38
C ASP A 153 11.61 16.35 -6.35
N ASP A 154 12.84 16.87 -6.37
CA ASP A 154 13.12 18.31 -6.42
C ASP A 154 12.61 18.94 -7.72
N ILE A 155 12.80 18.28 -8.87
CA ILE A 155 12.29 18.77 -10.16
C ILE A 155 10.75 18.77 -10.17
N THR A 156 10.12 17.76 -9.57
CA THR A 156 8.65 17.65 -9.49
C THR A 156 8.06 18.72 -8.55
N HIS A 157 8.75 19.05 -7.46
CA HIS A 157 8.35 20.12 -6.54
C HIS A 157 8.51 21.50 -7.20
N ALA A 158 9.61 21.76 -7.87
CA ALA A 158 9.82 23.01 -8.60
C ALA A 158 8.76 23.22 -9.70
N ALA A 159 8.41 22.19 -10.46
CA ALA A 159 7.38 22.27 -11.50
C ALA A 159 5.96 22.54 -10.95
N LYS A 160 5.66 22.17 -9.70
CA LYS A 160 4.36 22.47 -9.04
C LYS A 160 4.28 23.91 -8.51
N GLN A 161 5.40 24.60 -8.26
CA GLN A 161 5.44 25.99 -7.81
C GLN A 161 5.23 27.02 -8.94
N TYR A 162 5.36 26.60 -10.20
CA TYR A 162 5.23 27.47 -11.38
C TYR A 162 3.92 27.23 -12.16
N ARG A 163 2.91 26.58 -11.57
CA ARG A 163 1.55 26.46 -12.08
C ARG A 163 0.55 27.12 -11.13
#